data_384cb34f13630a0b922faf1d6a6d8ee0
#
_entry.id   384cb34f13630a0b922faf1d6a6d8ee0
#
_cell.length_a   1.000
_cell.length_b   1.000
_cell.length_c   1.000
_cell.angle_alpha   90.00
_cell.angle_beta   90.00
_cell.angle_gamma   90.00
#
_symmetry.space_group_name_H-M   'P 1'
#
loop_
_entity.id
_entity.type
_entity.pdbx_description
1 polymer ?
#
loop_
_entity_poly.entity_id
_entity_poly.type
_entity_poly.pdbx_seq_one_letter_code
_entity_poly.pdbx_strand_id
1 'polypeptide(L)'
;EESAKQLLRMIRTHSVRLISIGNGTGSRETHAFVRDILQQENLPITTAVVSEAGASVYSACELAVQEYPDLDVTIRGAISIAHRLQDPLAELVKIDPRSIGVGQYQHDVDQTLLRRTLIREVESCVNAVGVDLNTASASLLSFVSGVGPTLAGRIVHWREAQGPFASRDDLLSVPRFGPKVFRQAAGFLRIPNGNNPLDASAVHPEQYSVVEKIAAALQISVADITGNDAVLQQVQCSDFVGAEIGEIAIRDLLAELARPGRDPREQFREVQFDDRITEPEHLQPGMILEGVVTNVTQFGAFVDIGVHQDGLIHVSQLADHFVRNPADVISAGDIVEVQVLEVDLQRKRIGLSRKIDRSSDRTGST
;
A
#
# COMPACT_ATOMS: atom_id res chain seq x y z
N GLU A 1 -3.27 -14.60 -31.38
CA GLU A 1 -2.49 -13.85 -32.39
C GLU A 1 -2.89 -12.37 -32.43
N GLU A 2 -4.18 -12.03 -32.52
CA GLU A 2 -4.68 -10.65 -32.55
C GLU A 2 -4.41 -9.92 -31.22
N SER A 3 -4.69 -10.55 -30.09
CA SER A 3 -4.44 -9.99 -28.75
C SER A 3 -2.95 -9.68 -28.53
N ALA A 4 -2.04 -10.52 -29.05
CA ALA A 4 -0.60 -10.27 -28.98
C ALA A 4 -0.21 -9.02 -29.78
N LYS A 5 -0.75 -8.85 -30.97
CA LYS A 5 -0.50 -7.66 -31.81
C LYS A 5 -1.01 -6.38 -31.13
N GLN A 6 -2.18 -6.44 -30.53
CA GLN A 6 -2.74 -5.30 -29.78
C GLN A 6 -1.88 -4.94 -28.57
N LEU A 7 -1.45 -5.93 -27.77
CA LEU A 7 -0.59 -5.72 -26.62
C LEU A 7 0.73 -5.05 -27.04
N LEU A 8 1.40 -5.59 -28.05
CA LEU A 8 2.65 -5.03 -28.57
C LEU A 8 2.47 -3.61 -29.14
N ARG A 9 1.35 -3.36 -29.81
CA ARG A 9 1.01 -2.00 -30.29
C ARG A 9 0.87 -1.02 -29.12
N MET A 10 0.12 -1.39 -28.06
CA MET A 10 -0.05 -0.55 -26.87
C MET A 10 1.29 -0.29 -26.18
N ILE A 11 2.11 -1.32 -25.98
CA ILE A 11 3.43 -1.23 -25.36
C ILE A 11 4.29 -0.21 -26.12
N ARG A 12 4.38 -0.33 -27.44
CA ARG A 12 5.20 0.56 -28.27
C ARG A 12 4.66 1.97 -28.36
N THR A 13 3.33 2.13 -28.49
CA THR A 13 2.69 3.45 -28.61
C THR A 13 2.81 4.28 -27.32
N HIS A 14 2.69 3.64 -26.16
CA HIS A 14 2.65 4.33 -24.87
C HIS A 14 3.92 4.15 -24.05
N SER A 15 4.97 3.55 -24.61
CA SER A 15 6.24 3.30 -23.90
C SER A 15 6.02 2.63 -22.55
N VAL A 16 5.17 1.59 -22.52
CA VAL A 16 4.80 0.86 -21.31
C VAL A 16 6.02 0.22 -20.68
N ARG A 17 6.21 0.37 -19.39
CA ARG A 17 7.31 -0.21 -18.61
C ARG A 17 6.86 -1.24 -17.60
N LEU A 18 5.57 -1.25 -17.25
CA LEU A 18 4.99 -2.10 -16.24
C LEU A 18 3.58 -2.54 -16.67
N ILE A 19 3.26 -3.82 -16.51
CA ILE A 19 1.95 -4.39 -16.83
C ILE A 19 1.37 -5.00 -15.55
N SER A 20 0.20 -4.52 -15.13
CA SER A 20 -0.55 -5.13 -14.02
C SER A 20 -1.53 -6.17 -14.53
N ILE A 21 -1.63 -7.28 -13.83
CA ILE A 21 -2.55 -8.38 -14.12
C ILE A 21 -3.37 -8.66 -12.86
N GLY A 22 -4.70 -8.70 -12.97
CA GLY A 22 -5.57 -9.02 -11.85
C GLY A 22 -5.35 -10.46 -11.36
N ASN A 23 -5.52 -10.73 -10.07
CA ASN A 23 -5.31 -12.06 -9.47
C ASN A 23 -6.55 -12.97 -9.50
N GLY A 24 -7.55 -12.65 -10.33
CA GLY A 24 -8.76 -13.46 -10.46
C GLY A 24 -8.63 -14.66 -11.39
N THR A 25 -9.78 -15.18 -11.80
CA THR A 25 -9.86 -16.32 -12.74
C THR A 25 -9.12 -16.01 -14.03
N GLY A 26 -8.25 -16.91 -14.48
CA GLY A 26 -7.44 -16.72 -15.70
C GLY A 26 -6.20 -15.83 -15.51
N SER A 27 -5.85 -15.46 -14.28
CA SER A 27 -4.66 -14.65 -13.98
C SER A 27 -3.38 -15.33 -14.46
N ARG A 28 -3.24 -16.61 -14.21
CA ARG A 28 -2.04 -17.40 -14.56
C ARG A 28 -1.86 -17.54 -16.07
N GLU A 29 -2.95 -17.84 -16.77
CA GLU A 29 -2.94 -17.95 -18.24
C GLU A 29 -2.60 -16.58 -18.86
N THR A 30 -3.15 -15.51 -18.31
CA THR A 30 -2.86 -14.15 -18.76
C THR A 30 -1.40 -13.79 -18.49
N HIS A 31 -0.89 -14.12 -17.30
CA HIS A 31 0.51 -13.87 -16.95
C HIS A 31 1.47 -14.66 -17.84
N ALA A 32 1.21 -15.95 -18.06
CA ALA A 32 1.99 -16.78 -18.97
C ALA A 32 1.97 -16.22 -20.41
N PHE A 33 0.80 -15.86 -20.92
CA PHE A 33 0.63 -15.27 -22.24
C PHE A 33 1.43 -13.97 -22.41
N VAL A 34 1.36 -13.07 -21.44
CA VAL A 34 2.08 -11.80 -21.47
C VAL A 34 3.58 -12.04 -21.41
N ARG A 35 4.03 -12.89 -20.50
CA ARG A 35 5.45 -13.26 -20.33
C ARG A 35 6.04 -13.84 -21.61
N ASP A 36 5.34 -14.78 -22.25
CA ASP A 36 5.79 -15.42 -23.48
C ASP A 36 5.99 -14.39 -24.60
N ILE A 37 5.06 -13.42 -24.73
CA ILE A 37 5.18 -12.34 -25.72
C ILE A 37 6.38 -11.45 -25.41
N LEU A 38 6.56 -11.05 -24.15
CA LEU A 38 7.67 -10.19 -23.74
C LEU A 38 9.03 -10.87 -23.97
N GLN A 39 9.13 -12.18 -23.72
CA GLN A 39 10.33 -12.97 -23.98
C GLN A 39 10.61 -13.12 -25.47
N GLN A 40 9.60 -13.43 -26.28
CA GLN A 40 9.74 -13.57 -27.74
C GLN A 40 10.21 -12.26 -28.41
N GLU A 41 9.70 -11.13 -27.93
CA GLU A 41 10.04 -9.80 -28.44
C GLU A 41 11.25 -9.15 -27.74
N ASN A 42 11.84 -9.86 -26.76
CA ASN A 42 12.98 -9.40 -25.94
C ASN A 42 12.74 -8.00 -25.31
N LEU A 43 11.54 -7.78 -24.74
CA LEU A 43 11.13 -6.53 -24.15
C LEU A 43 11.39 -6.54 -22.63
N PRO A 44 12.16 -5.57 -22.08
CA PRO A 44 12.46 -5.50 -20.64
C PRO A 44 11.31 -4.83 -19.87
N ILE A 45 10.13 -5.45 -19.89
CA ILE A 45 8.92 -4.94 -19.21
C ILE A 45 8.62 -5.86 -18.04
N THR A 46 8.40 -5.26 -16.88
CA THR A 46 8.00 -5.97 -15.67
C THR A 46 6.49 -6.24 -15.69
N THR A 47 6.10 -7.42 -15.25
CA THR A 47 4.69 -7.77 -14.98
C THR A 47 4.46 -7.89 -13.49
N ALA A 48 3.30 -7.51 -13.00
CA ALA A 48 2.93 -7.66 -11.59
C ALA A 48 1.50 -8.15 -11.46
N VAL A 49 1.29 -9.12 -10.57
CA VAL A 49 -0.05 -9.60 -10.22
C VAL A 49 -0.62 -8.73 -9.10
N VAL A 50 -1.81 -8.18 -9.32
CA VAL A 50 -2.46 -7.20 -8.44
C VAL A 50 -3.82 -7.71 -8.01
N SER A 51 -4.17 -7.50 -6.74
CA SER A 51 -5.51 -7.84 -6.24
C SER A 51 -6.60 -7.09 -7.01
N GLU A 52 -7.57 -7.83 -7.56
CA GLU A 52 -8.74 -7.27 -8.23
C GLU A 52 -9.97 -7.16 -7.31
N ALA A 53 -9.83 -7.46 -6.01
CA ALA A 53 -10.92 -7.42 -5.05
C ALA A 53 -11.68 -6.08 -5.11
N GLY A 54 -13.00 -6.12 -5.34
CA GLY A 54 -13.85 -4.94 -5.47
C GLY A 54 -13.70 -4.14 -6.78
N ALA A 55 -12.82 -4.51 -7.72
CA ALA A 55 -12.67 -3.80 -9.00
C ALA A 55 -13.96 -3.79 -9.84
N SER A 56 -14.71 -4.88 -9.81
CA SER A 56 -16.04 -4.97 -10.46
C SER A 56 -17.06 -4.03 -9.82
N VAL A 57 -17.02 -3.85 -8.51
CA VAL A 57 -17.89 -2.90 -7.79
C VAL A 57 -17.55 -1.47 -8.17
N TYR A 58 -16.26 -1.11 -8.19
CA TYR A 58 -15.82 0.21 -8.63
C TYR A 58 -16.24 0.48 -10.08
N SER A 59 -15.94 -0.42 -11.02
CA SER A 59 -16.17 -0.20 -12.44
C SER A 59 -17.62 0.07 -12.79
N ALA A 60 -18.57 -0.42 -11.99
CA ALA A 60 -20.01 -0.22 -12.15
C ALA A 60 -20.57 0.96 -11.33
N CYS A 61 -19.77 1.58 -10.43
CA CYS A 61 -20.26 2.66 -9.57
C CYS A 61 -20.33 4.02 -10.32
N GLU A 62 -21.12 4.94 -9.75
CA GLU A 62 -21.31 6.29 -10.31
C GLU A 62 -19.99 7.07 -10.42
N LEU A 63 -19.08 6.91 -9.44
CA LEU A 63 -17.77 7.56 -9.46
C LEU A 63 -16.95 7.14 -10.68
N ALA A 64 -16.91 5.84 -11.00
CA ALA A 64 -16.18 5.34 -12.16
C ALA A 64 -16.80 5.81 -13.50
N VAL A 65 -18.13 5.98 -13.53
CA VAL A 65 -18.82 6.59 -14.68
C VAL A 65 -18.43 8.06 -14.85
N GLN A 66 -18.30 8.79 -13.75
CA GLN A 66 -17.88 10.20 -13.78
C GLN A 66 -16.41 10.34 -14.17
N GLU A 67 -15.52 9.48 -13.66
CA GLU A 67 -14.09 9.49 -14.00
C GLU A 67 -13.84 9.09 -15.47
N TYR A 68 -14.61 8.12 -15.99
CA TYR A 68 -14.43 7.56 -17.34
C TYR A 68 -15.77 7.37 -18.08
N PRO A 69 -16.45 8.45 -18.47
CA PRO A 69 -17.80 8.37 -19.01
C PRO A 69 -17.88 7.59 -20.32
N ASP A 70 -16.86 7.66 -21.16
CA ASP A 70 -16.83 7.07 -22.50
C ASP A 70 -16.28 5.63 -22.54
N LEU A 71 -15.84 5.08 -21.38
CA LEU A 71 -15.27 3.75 -21.31
C LEU A 71 -16.30 2.74 -20.77
N ASP A 72 -16.22 1.50 -21.26
CA ASP A 72 -17.05 0.43 -20.73
C ASP A 72 -16.57 -0.06 -19.34
N VAL A 73 -17.41 -0.85 -18.68
CA VAL A 73 -17.18 -1.36 -17.32
C VAL A 73 -15.90 -2.21 -17.23
N THR A 74 -15.57 -2.95 -18.28
CA THR A 74 -14.39 -3.83 -18.32
C THR A 74 -13.10 -3.00 -18.33
N ILE A 75 -13.06 -1.96 -19.15
CA ILE A 75 -11.91 -1.06 -19.25
C ILE A 75 -11.75 -0.25 -17.96
N ARG A 76 -12.84 0.24 -17.34
CA ARG A 76 -12.79 0.91 -16.04
C ARG A 76 -12.20 0.00 -14.96
N GLY A 77 -12.57 -1.28 -14.95
CA GLY A 77 -11.98 -2.28 -14.05
C GLY A 77 -10.49 -2.48 -14.27
N ALA A 78 -10.06 -2.61 -15.53
CA ALA A 78 -8.65 -2.74 -15.89
C ALA A 78 -7.81 -1.50 -15.48
N ILE A 79 -8.35 -0.29 -15.67
CA ILE A 79 -7.73 0.95 -15.22
C ILE A 79 -7.55 0.96 -13.69
N SER A 80 -8.59 0.57 -12.95
CA SER A 80 -8.51 0.48 -11.48
C SER A 80 -7.42 -0.48 -11.03
N ILE A 81 -7.30 -1.65 -11.65
CA ILE A 81 -6.25 -2.63 -11.34
C ILE A 81 -4.87 -2.04 -11.64
N ALA A 82 -4.71 -1.29 -12.74
CA ALA A 82 -3.45 -0.63 -13.07
C ALA A 82 -3.08 0.46 -12.05
N HIS A 83 -4.04 1.30 -11.65
CA HIS A 83 -3.82 2.35 -10.66
C HIS A 83 -3.49 1.79 -9.28
N ARG A 84 -4.02 0.61 -8.88
CA ARG A 84 -3.64 -0.05 -7.62
C ARG A 84 -2.17 -0.40 -7.54
N LEU A 85 -1.55 -0.70 -8.68
CA LEU A 85 -0.11 -0.95 -8.71
C LEU A 85 0.70 0.34 -8.49
N GLN A 86 0.16 1.49 -8.92
CA GLN A 86 0.79 2.80 -8.72
C GLN A 86 0.56 3.33 -7.31
N ASP A 87 -0.69 3.34 -6.85
CA ASP A 87 -1.10 3.72 -5.50
C ASP A 87 -2.35 2.94 -5.06
N PRO A 88 -2.18 1.82 -4.34
CA PRO A 88 -3.31 1.00 -3.90
C PRO A 88 -4.27 1.77 -2.98
N LEU A 89 -3.78 2.67 -2.13
CA LEU A 89 -4.62 3.42 -1.20
C LEU A 89 -5.53 4.39 -1.96
N ALA A 90 -4.99 5.13 -2.93
CA ALA A 90 -5.74 6.09 -3.73
C ALA A 90 -6.90 5.44 -4.51
N GLU A 91 -6.75 4.17 -4.90
CA GLU A 91 -7.80 3.43 -5.60
C GLU A 91 -8.77 2.72 -4.66
N LEU A 92 -8.27 2.08 -3.61
CA LEU A 92 -9.12 1.30 -2.69
C LEU A 92 -10.09 2.17 -1.89
N VAL A 93 -9.74 3.41 -1.58
CA VAL A 93 -10.64 4.37 -0.90
C VAL A 93 -11.89 4.73 -1.72
N LYS A 94 -11.89 4.48 -3.03
CA LYS A 94 -13.05 4.68 -3.92
C LYS A 94 -14.12 3.60 -3.75
N ILE A 95 -13.82 2.50 -3.05
CA ILE A 95 -14.68 1.33 -2.90
C ILE A 95 -15.14 1.24 -1.44
N ASP A 96 -16.42 0.90 -1.22
CA ASP A 96 -16.87 0.57 0.14
C ASP A 96 -16.05 -0.62 0.66
N PRO A 97 -15.34 -0.49 1.80
CA PRO A 97 -14.45 -1.53 2.30
C PRO A 97 -15.13 -2.90 2.47
N ARG A 98 -16.44 -2.91 2.75
CA ARG A 98 -17.23 -4.16 2.85
C ARG A 98 -17.31 -4.92 1.54
N SER A 99 -17.14 -4.25 0.40
CA SER A 99 -17.15 -4.87 -0.93
C SER A 99 -15.84 -5.54 -1.31
N ILE A 100 -14.79 -5.33 -0.53
CA ILE A 100 -13.46 -5.92 -0.77
C ILE A 100 -13.34 -7.31 -0.13
N GLY A 101 -14.17 -7.59 0.89
CA GLY A 101 -14.11 -8.83 1.67
C GLY A 101 -13.09 -8.71 2.82
N VAL A 102 -13.58 -8.28 3.99
CA VAL A 102 -12.75 -8.00 5.17
C VAL A 102 -12.71 -9.15 6.19
N GLY A 103 -13.47 -10.21 5.93
CA GLY A 103 -13.46 -11.39 6.80
C GLY A 103 -14.55 -12.39 6.45
N GLN A 104 -14.32 -13.66 6.79
CA GLN A 104 -15.25 -14.76 6.50
C GLN A 104 -16.64 -14.53 7.11
N TYR A 105 -16.69 -13.95 8.31
CA TYR A 105 -17.94 -13.73 9.06
C TYR A 105 -18.43 -12.28 9.00
N GLN A 106 -18.00 -11.51 7.99
CA GLN A 106 -18.41 -10.11 7.89
C GLN A 106 -19.94 -9.90 7.84
N HIS A 107 -20.68 -10.89 7.35
CA HIS A 107 -22.15 -10.82 7.26
C HIS A 107 -22.86 -11.16 8.55
N ASP A 108 -22.17 -11.75 9.54
CA ASP A 108 -22.74 -12.20 10.84
C ASP A 108 -22.61 -11.13 11.92
N VAL A 109 -21.95 -10.00 11.64
CA VAL A 109 -21.78 -8.89 12.57
C VAL A 109 -22.70 -7.72 12.24
N ASP A 110 -22.88 -6.79 13.18
CA ASP A 110 -23.63 -5.55 12.96
C ASP A 110 -23.01 -4.75 11.80
N GLN A 111 -23.75 -4.59 10.70
CA GLN A 111 -23.27 -3.96 9.46
C GLN A 111 -23.01 -2.45 9.64
N THR A 112 -23.72 -1.78 10.53
CA THR A 112 -23.54 -0.35 10.81
C THR A 112 -22.24 -0.14 11.58
N LEU A 113 -21.98 -0.98 12.59
CA LEU A 113 -20.77 -0.94 13.39
C LEU A 113 -19.56 -1.32 12.53
N LEU A 114 -19.66 -2.38 11.73
CA LEU A 114 -18.61 -2.82 10.79
C LEU A 114 -18.23 -1.68 9.85
N ARG A 115 -19.18 -1.08 9.16
CA ARG A 115 -18.93 0.03 8.26
C ARG A 115 -18.22 1.20 8.95
N ARG A 116 -18.72 1.59 10.13
CA ARG A 116 -18.13 2.71 10.89
C ARG A 116 -16.69 2.42 11.33
N THR A 117 -16.41 1.18 11.73
CA THR A 117 -15.07 0.76 12.13
C THR A 117 -14.13 0.74 10.93
N LEU A 118 -14.56 0.16 9.82
CA LEU A 118 -13.75 0.12 8.58
C LEU A 118 -13.45 1.53 8.05
N ILE A 119 -14.40 2.46 8.08
CA ILE A 119 -14.16 3.85 7.69
C ILE A 119 -13.07 4.49 8.58
N ARG A 120 -13.11 4.24 9.90
CA ARG A 120 -12.08 4.75 10.82
C ARG A 120 -10.69 4.18 10.52
N GLU A 121 -10.61 2.89 10.18
CA GLU A 121 -9.35 2.28 9.76
C GLU A 121 -8.82 2.92 8.48
N VAL A 122 -9.67 3.14 7.48
CA VAL A 122 -9.29 3.84 6.24
C VAL A 122 -8.80 5.26 6.56
N GLU A 123 -9.52 6.01 7.38
CA GLU A 123 -9.09 7.35 7.84
C GLU A 123 -7.72 7.28 8.54
N SER A 124 -7.52 6.32 9.44
CA SER A 124 -6.25 6.11 10.14
C SER A 124 -5.11 5.83 9.16
N CYS A 125 -5.31 4.91 8.22
CA CYS A 125 -4.32 4.57 7.19
C CYS A 125 -3.98 5.78 6.30
N VAL A 126 -4.99 6.50 5.80
CA VAL A 126 -4.80 7.69 4.95
C VAL A 126 -4.00 8.77 5.67
N ASN A 127 -4.32 9.04 6.94
CA ASN A 127 -3.62 10.05 7.71
C ASN A 127 -2.19 9.61 8.08
N ALA A 128 -1.96 8.33 8.36
CA ALA A 128 -0.62 7.79 8.63
C ALA A 128 0.31 7.88 7.40
N VAL A 129 -0.22 7.58 6.22
CA VAL A 129 0.53 7.69 4.95
C VAL A 129 0.75 9.15 4.58
N GLY A 130 -0.24 10.01 4.80
CA GLY A 130 -0.31 11.37 4.29
C GLY A 130 -0.73 11.42 2.81
N VAL A 131 -1.23 12.57 2.38
CA VAL A 131 -1.86 12.75 1.08
C VAL A 131 -1.21 13.88 0.31
N ASP A 132 -0.76 13.64 -0.92
CA ASP A 132 -0.28 14.70 -1.80
C ASP A 132 -1.45 15.58 -2.24
N LEU A 133 -1.39 16.84 -1.84
CA LEU A 133 -2.44 17.84 -2.07
C LEU A 133 -2.66 18.13 -3.57
N ASN A 134 -1.60 17.99 -4.37
CA ASN A 134 -1.62 18.32 -5.78
C ASN A 134 -2.06 17.19 -6.70
N THR A 135 -1.95 15.93 -6.25
CA THR A 135 -2.27 14.76 -7.08
C THR A 135 -3.49 13.97 -6.60
N ALA A 136 -3.83 14.07 -5.32
CA ALA A 136 -4.89 13.28 -4.72
C ALA A 136 -6.29 13.55 -5.31
N SER A 137 -7.09 12.50 -5.43
CA SER A 137 -8.50 12.59 -5.80
C SER A 137 -9.34 13.18 -4.66
N ALA A 138 -10.53 13.69 -4.99
CA ALA A 138 -11.49 14.14 -3.97
C ALA A 138 -11.88 13.00 -3.02
N SER A 139 -11.95 11.77 -3.52
CA SER A 139 -12.22 10.57 -2.71
C SER A 139 -11.15 10.36 -1.65
N LEU A 140 -9.86 10.40 -2.02
CA LEU A 140 -8.75 10.23 -1.08
C LEU A 140 -8.70 11.39 -0.07
N LEU A 141 -8.82 12.64 -0.54
CA LEU A 141 -8.82 13.83 0.31
C LEU A 141 -9.96 13.81 1.35
N SER A 142 -11.09 13.18 1.04
CA SER A 142 -12.24 13.12 1.96
C SER A 142 -11.98 12.32 3.23
N PHE A 143 -10.95 11.47 3.25
CA PHE A 143 -10.51 10.69 4.41
C PHE A 143 -9.43 11.41 5.24
N VAL A 144 -8.96 12.57 4.79
CA VAL A 144 -8.06 13.39 5.60
C VAL A 144 -8.82 14.00 6.77
N SER A 145 -8.24 13.90 7.96
CA SER A 145 -8.85 14.43 9.19
C SER A 145 -9.25 15.91 9.04
N GLY A 146 -10.50 16.22 9.26
CA GLY A 146 -11.07 17.55 9.09
C GLY A 146 -11.52 17.92 7.68
N VAL A 147 -11.23 17.08 6.66
CA VAL A 147 -11.59 17.32 5.26
C VAL A 147 -12.72 16.36 4.87
N GLY A 148 -13.96 16.81 4.95
CA GLY A 148 -15.09 15.99 4.46
C GLY A 148 -15.26 16.07 2.93
N PRO A 149 -16.16 15.25 2.34
CA PRO A 149 -16.32 15.14 0.89
C PRO A 149 -16.56 16.47 0.16
N THR A 150 -17.37 17.35 0.74
CA THR A 150 -17.65 18.66 0.17
C THR A 150 -16.41 19.56 0.10
N LEU A 151 -15.56 19.50 1.11
CA LEU A 151 -14.34 20.29 1.17
C LEU A 151 -13.26 19.71 0.26
N ALA A 152 -13.15 18.39 0.20
CA ALA A 152 -12.29 17.68 -0.74
C ALA A 152 -12.57 18.08 -2.20
N GLY A 153 -13.85 18.10 -2.58
CA GLY A 153 -14.25 18.59 -3.92
C GLY A 153 -13.85 20.04 -4.18
N ARG A 154 -13.89 20.92 -3.16
CA ARG A 154 -13.44 22.31 -3.32
C ARG A 154 -11.93 22.45 -3.46
N ILE A 155 -11.15 21.64 -2.75
CA ILE A 155 -9.70 21.60 -2.90
C ILE A 155 -9.34 21.24 -4.33
N VAL A 156 -9.95 20.18 -4.88
CA VAL A 156 -9.70 19.74 -6.26
C VAL A 156 -10.10 20.84 -7.26
N HIS A 157 -11.31 21.39 -7.11
CA HIS A 157 -11.78 22.47 -8.00
C HIS A 157 -10.89 23.73 -7.93
N TRP A 158 -10.44 24.11 -6.73
CA TRP A 158 -9.51 25.24 -6.56
C TRP A 158 -8.19 24.97 -7.29
N ARG A 159 -7.62 23.77 -7.14
CA ARG A 159 -6.39 23.35 -7.82
C ARG A 159 -6.52 23.38 -9.34
N GLU A 160 -7.66 22.94 -9.87
CA GLU A 160 -7.95 22.96 -11.31
C GLU A 160 -8.08 24.38 -11.84
N ALA A 161 -8.63 25.30 -11.05
CA ALA A 161 -8.88 26.69 -11.46
C ALA A 161 -7.67 27.62 -11.27
N GLN A 162 -6.88 27.42 -10.20
CA GLN A 162 -5.79 28.33 -9.80
C GLN A 162 -4.40 27.73 -10.04
N GLY A 163 -4.31 26.44 -10.32
CA GLY A 163 -3.05 25.71 -10.42
C GLY A 163 -2.69 24.97 -9.13
N PRO A 164 -1.53 24.27 -9.12
CA PRO A 164 -1.08 23.49 -7.97
C PRO A 164 -0.80 24.38 -6.77
N PHE A 165 -1.01 23.84 -5.58
CA PHE A 165 -0.64 24.46 -4.31
C PHE A 165 0.89 24.55 -4.20
N ALA A 166 1.40 25.72 -3.90
CA ALA A 166 2.83 25.97 -3.70
C ALA A 166 3.23 25.87 -2.22
N SER A 167 2.27 26.07 -1.31
CA SER A 167 2.45 25.93 0.12
C SER A 167 1.17 25.42 0.80
N ARG A 168 1.29 24.87 2.01
CA ARG A 168 0.12 24.50 2.82
C ARG A 168 -0.77 25.69 3.17
N ASP A 169 -0.19 26.88 3.29
CA ASP A 169 -0.94 28.11 3.60
C ASP A 169 -1.94 28.50 2.49
N ASP A 170 -1.69 28.08 1.25
CA ASP A 170 -2.60 28.31 0.13
C ASP A 170 -3.97 27.66 0.36
N LEU A 171 -4.06 26.64 1.20
CA LEU A 171 -5.32 26.01 1.63
C LEU A 171 -6.29 27.00 2.26
N LEU A 172 -5.79 28.03 2.93
CA LEU A 172 -6.62 29.07 3.55
C LEU A 172 -7.35 29.92 2.51
N SER A 173 -6.91 29.87 1.24
CA SER A 173 -7.58 30.51 0.10
C SER A 173 -8.71 29.68 -0.49
N VAL A 174 -8.80 28.38 -0.13
CA VAL A 174 -9.89 27.52 -0.56
C VAL A 174 -11.19 27.88 0.15
N PRO A 175 -12.31 28.11 -0.59
CA PRO A 175 -13.57 28.50 0.02
C PRO A 175 -14.05 27.55 1.13
N ARG A 176 -14.28 28.08 2.32
CA ARG A 176 -14.67 27.37 3.56
C ARG A 176 -13.58 26.47 4.17
N PHE A 177 -12.35 26.59 3.74
CA PHE A 177 -11.20 25.98 4.41
C PHE A 177 -10.68 26.97 5.46
N GLY A 178 -11.26 26.95 6.64
CA GLY A 178 -10.92 27.90 7.69
C GLY A 178 -9.74 27.45 8.57
N PRO A 179 -9.24 28.34 9.46
CA PRO A 179 -8.07 28.05 10.31
C PRO A 179 -8.23 26.82 11.22
N LYS A 180 -9.45 26.50 11.64
CA LYS A 180 -9.72 25.28 12.45
C LYS A 180 -9.48 24.01 11.65
N VAL A 181 -9.94 23.97 10.40
CA VAL A 181 -9.72 22.82 9.51
C VAL A 181 -8.25 22.74 9.14
N PHE A 182 -7.59 23.88 8.86
CA PHE A 182 -6.17 23.95 8.58
C PHE A 182 -5.34 23.31 9.68
N ARG A 183 -5.54 23.69 10.94
CA ARG A 183 -4.85 23.08 12.09
C ARG A 183 -5.09 21.58 12.23
N GLN A 184 -6.23 21.09 11.80
CA GLN A 184 -6.56 19.66 11.89
C GLN A 184 -5.98 18.85 10.74
N ALA A 185 -5.91 19.41 9.54
CA ALA A 185 -5.61 18.70 8.30
C ALA A 185 -4.17 18.87 7.82
N ALA A 186 -3.51 20.00 8.13
CA ALA A 186 -2.27 20.41 7.48
C ALA A 186 -1.11 19.41 7.63
N GLY A 187 -1.00 18.73 8.77
CA GLY A 187 0.04 17.71 9.00
C GLY A 187 -0.12 16.45 8.13
N PHE A 188 -1.31 16.21 7.59
CA PHE A 188 -1.61 15.06 6.75
C PHE A 188 -1.60 15.37 5.25
N LEU A 189 -1.59 16.66 4.89
CA LEU A 189 -1.55 17.12 3.51
C LEU A 189 -0.10 17.50 3.15
N ARG A 190 0.43 16.91 2.10
CA ARG A 190 1.83 17.06 1.69
C ARG A 190 1.94 17.74 0.33
N ILE A 191 3.02 18.50 0.14
CA ILE A 191 3.38 19.16 -1.11
C ILE A 191 4.86 18.85 -1.40
N PRO A 192 5.17 17.76 -2.11
CA PRO A 192 6.56 17.31 -2.30
C PRO A 192 7.47 18.35 -2.97
N ASN A 193 6.91 19.18 -3.85
CA ASN A 193 7.65 20.20 -4.61
C ASN A 193 7.19 21.63 -4.24
N GLY A 194 6.80 21.83 -2.99
CA GLY A 194 6.36 23.14 -2.49
C GLY A 194 7.50 24.11 -2.22
N ASN A 195 7.13 25.37 -1.91
CA ASN A 195 8.09 26.43 -1.58
C ASN A 195 8.81 26.17 -0.25
N ASN A 196 8.15 25.49 0.70
CA ASN A 196 8.72 25.12 1.99
C ASN A 196 9.04 23.62 2.01
N PRO A 197 10.30 23.22 2.23
CA PRO A 197 10.68 21.80 2.31
C PRO A 197 9.88 21.01 3.36
N LEU A 198 9.46 21.65 4.44
CA LEU A 198 8.65 21.02 5.49
C LEU A 198 7.25 20.62 5.03
N ASP A 199 6.72 21.26 3.97
CA ASP A 199 5.43 20.89 3.41
C ASP A 199 5.42 19.48 2.77
N ALA A 200 6.59 18.91 2.47
CA ALA A 200 6.73 17.54 2.00
C ALA A 200 6.70 16.50 3.13
N SER A 201 6.80 16.92 4.40
CA SER A 201 6.89 16.06 5.59
C SER A 201 5.56 15.98 6.36
N ALA A 202 5.50 15.14 7.41
CA ALA A 202 4.40 15.12 8.36
C ALA A 202 4.53 16.17 9.47
N VAL A 203 5.58 17.00 9.46
CA VAL A 203 5.74 18.09 10.42
C VAL A 203 4.58 19.07 10.30
N HIS A 204 3.90 19.32 11.42
CA HIS A 204 2.78 20.24 11.45
C HIS A 204 3.25 21.71 11.32
N PRO A 205 2.54 22.60 10.59
CA PRO A 205 2.97 24.00 10.43
C PRO A 205 3.21 24.75 11.74
N GLU A 206 2.48 24.44 12.80
CA GLU A 206 2.73 25.02 14.14
C GLU A 206 4.11 24.68 14.70
N GLN A 207 4.79 23.65 14.21
CA GLN A 207 6.11 23.23 14.64
C GLN A 207 7.24 23.77 13.73
N TYR A 208 6.93 24.48 12.66
CA TYR A 208 7.94 25.00 11.73
C TYR A 208 8.94 25.93 12.44
N SER A 209 8.47 26.79 13.34
CA SER A 209 9.32 27.68 14.12
C SER A 209 10.33 26.92 15.01
N VAL A 210 10.00 25.71 15.45
CA VAL A 210 10.91 24.86 16.24
C VAL A 210 11.99 24.29 15.32
N VAL A 211 11.62 23.81 14.12
CA VAL A 211 12.59 23.33 13.11
C VAL A 211 13.55 24.44 12.70
N GLU A 212 13.03 25.66 12.47
CA GLU A 212 13.86 26.83 12.14
C GLU A 212 14.86 27.15 13.25
N LYS A 213 14.45 27.06 14.54
CA LYS A 213 15.36 27.24 15.68
C LYS A 213 16.44 26.15 15.73
N ILE A 214 16.09 24.90 15.47
CA ILE A 214 17.04 23.79 15.40
C ILE A 214 18.03 24.03 14.25
N ALA A 215 17.54 24.36 13.06
CA ALA A 215 18.38 24.65 11.89
C ALA A 215 19.36 25.81 12.15
N ALA A 216 18.86 26.89 12.78
CA ALA A 216 19.68 28.06 13.17
C ALA A 216 20.76 27.70 14.20
N ALA A 217 20.45 26.90 15.21
CA ALA A 217 21.39 26.42 16.20
C ALA A 217 22.52 25.57 15.59
N LEU A 218 22.20 24.78 14.58
CA LEU A 218 23.13 23.96 13.81
C LEU A 218 23.85 24.74 12.69
N GLN A 219 23.48 25.98 12.44
CA GLN A 219 23.98 26.84 11.34
C GLN A 219 23.79 26.25 9.94
N ILE A 220 22.70 25.58 9.70
CA ILE A 220 22.32 24.99 8.41
C ILE A 220 20.94 25.47 7.96
N SER A 221 20.60 25.21 6.69
CA SER A 221 19.26 25.53 6.17
C SER A 221 18.23 24.46 6.60
N VAL A 222 16.93 24.82 6.58
CA VAL A 222 15.84 23.88 6.82
C VAL A 222 15.82 22.78 5.76
N ALA A 223 16.23 23.07 4.53
CA ALA A 223 16.33 22.08 3.48
C ALA A 223 17.45 21.04 3.78
N ASP A 224 18.57 21.47 4.33
CA ASP A 224 19.72 20.60 4.61
C ASP A 224 19.54 19.74 5.88
N ILE A 225 18.67 20.16 6.81
CA ILE A 225 18.34 19.35 8.00
C ILE A 225 17.37 18.22 7.64
N THR A 226 16.55 18.43 6.62
CA THR A 226 15.51 17.47 6.21
C THR A 226 16.15 16.28 5.48
N GLY A 227 15.96 15.06 6.00
CA GLY A 227 16.57 13.84 5.48
C GLY A 227 18.03 13.60 5.89
N ASN A 228 18.57 14.38 6.83
CA ASN A 228 19.98 14.29 7.26
C ASN A 228 20.10 13.71 8.68
N ASP A 229 20.05 12.39 8.79
CA ASP A 229 20.18 11.65 10.05
C ASP A 229 21.42 12.03 10.84
N ALA A 230 22.57 12.22 10.19
CA ALA A 230 23.84 12.50 10.86
C ALA A 230 23.84 13.85 11.59
N VAL A 231 23.13 14.82 11.05
CA VAL A 231 22.97 16.15 11.66
C VAL A 231 21.93 16.09 12.79
N LEU A 232 20.81 15.41 12.55
CA LEU A 232 19.73 15.31 13.53
C LEU A 232 20.13 14.56 14.80
N GLN A 233 21.04 13.59 14.72
CA GLN A 233 21.60 12.88 15.89
C GLN A 233 22.44 13.78 16.82
N GLN A 234 22.88 14.94 16.35
CA GLN A 234 23.64 15.91 17.18
C GLN A 234 22.71 16.81 18.01
N VAL A 235 21.40 16.80 17.71
CA VAL A 235 20.42 17.64 18.41
C VAL A 235 20.09 17.07 19.78
N GLN A 236 20.31 17.84 20.82
CA GLN A 236 19.86 17.51 22.17
C GLN A 236 18.44 18.01 22.37
N CYS A 237 17.48 17.08 22.53
CA CYS A 237 16.05 17.42 22.66
C CYS A 237 15.80 18.41 23.81
N SER A 238 16.57 18.32 24.94
CA SER A 238 16.46 19.20 26.10
C SER A 238 16.62 20.68 25.79
N ASP A 239 17.42 21.03 24.75
CA ASP A 239 17.75 22.41 24.42
C ASP A 239 16.59 23.16 23.75
N PHE A 240 15.63 22.41 23.23
CA PHE A 240 14.48 22.94 22.48
C PHE A 240 13.13 22.72 23.19
N VAL A 241 13.14 22.12 24.39
CA VAL A 241 11.93 21.97 25.21
C VAL A 241 11.48 23.35 25.70
N GLY A 242 10.19 23.65 25.53
CA GLY A 242 9.58 24.91 25.92
C GLY A 242 8.15 24.73 26.42
N ALA A 243 7.48 25.87 26.66
CA ALA A 243 6.09 25.85 27.13
C ALA A 243 5.10 25.22 26.14
N GLU A 244 5.43 25.25 24.86
CA GLU A 244 4.56 24.82 23.77
C GLU A 244 4.90 23.42 23.24
N ILE A 245 6.11 22.91 23.48
CA ILE A 245 6.56 21.62 22.97
C ILE A 245 7.37 20.86 24.02
N GLY A 246 6.97 19.64 24.30
CA GLY A 246 7.67 18.74 25.23
C GLY A 246 8.72 17.88 24.51
N GLU A 247 9.58 17.23 25.31
CA GLU A 247 10.69 16.40 24.81
C GLU A 247 10.23 15.28 23.86
N ILE A 248 9.11 14.62 24.16
CA ILE A 248 8.56 13.55 23.32
C ILE A 248 8.22 14.09 21.91
N ALA A 249 7.54 15.24 21.86
CA ALA A 249 7.15 15.86 20.59
C ALA A 249 8.36 16.34 19.77
N ILE A 250 9.46 16.77 20.43
CA ILE A 250 10.72 17.11 19.74
C ILE A 250 11.35 15.82 19.18
N ARG A 251 11.34 14.74 19.92
CA ARG A 251 11.88 13.46 19.46
C ARG A 251 11.11 12.93 18.23
N ASP A 252 9.79 13.02 18.25
CA ASP A 252 8.93 12.65 17.11
C ASP A 252 9.20 13.57 15.92
N LEU A 253 9.36 14.87 16.16
CA LEU A 253 9.73 15.85 15.13
C LEU A 253 11.07 15.52 14.47
N LEU A 254 12.10 15.19 15.25
CA LEU A 254 13.40 14.80 14.72
C LEU A 254 13.34 13.48 13.94
N ALA A 255 12.55 12.51 14.39
CA ALA A 255 12.33 11.26 13.67
C ALA A 255 11.64 11.48 12.32
N GLU A 256 10.68 12.42 12.24
CA GLU A 256 10.03 12.80 10.99
C GLU A 256 10.98 13.56 10.05
N LEU A 257 11.79 14.46 10.59
CA LEU A 257 12.80 15.20 9.79
C LEU A 257 13.88 14.28 9.23
N ALA A 258 14.24 13.23 9.96
CA ALA A 258 15.20 12.22 9.52
C ALA A 258 14.74 11.46 8.26
N ARG A 259 13.44 11.23 8.17
CA ARG A 259 12.83 10.49 7.07
C ARG A 259 11.54 11.17 6.61
N PRO A 260 11.64 12.35 6.02
CA PRO A 260 10.48 13.16 5.67
C PRO A 260 9.59 12.44 4.68
N GLY A 261 8.30 12.43 4.96
CA GLY A 261 7.33 11.83 4.08
C GLY A 261 7.48 10.32 3.90
N ARG A 262 8.13 9.62 4.85
CA ARG A 262 8.22 8.17 4.79
C ARG A 262 6.83 7.56 4.68
N ASP A 263 6.62 6.83 3.61
CA ASP A 263 5.46 5.98 3.49
C ASP A 263 5.61 4.82 4.49
N PRO A 264 4.71 4.67 5.47
CA PRO A 264 4.78 3.57 6.44
C PRO A 264 4.46 2.22 5.82
N ARG A 265 3.91 2.20 4.60
CA ARG A 265 3.61 0.97 3.88
C ARG A 265 4.91 0.27 3.51
N GLU A 266 4.92 -1.05 3.58
CA GLU A 266 6.02 -1.85 3.06
C GLU A 266 6.16 -1.62 1.56
N GLN A 267 7.41 -1.66 1.06
CA GLN A 267 7.63 -1.58 -0.38
C GLN A 267 6.95 -2.77 -1.06
N PHE A 268 6.28 -2.52 -2.18
CA PHE A 268 5.72 -3.59 -2.99
C PHE A 268 6.81 -4.60 -3.34
N ARG A 269 6.64 -5.82 -2.88
CA ARG A 269 7.47 -6.97 -3.23
C ARG A 269 6.59 -7.96 -3.97
N GLU A 270 7.00 -8.34 -5.16
CA GLU A 270 6.34 -9.39 -5.93
C GLU A 270 6.75 -10.75 -5.37
N VAL A 271 5.77 -11.61 -5.14
CA VAL A 271 6.03 -13.01 -4.79
C VAL A 271 6.55 -13.73 -6.01
N GLN A 272 7.66 -14.41 -5.86
CA GLN A 272 8.21 -15.25 -6.92
C GLN A 272 7.70 -16.68 -6.75
N PHE A 273 6.55 -16.97 -7.33
CA PHE A 273 6.10 -18.36 -7.43
C PHE A 273 7.03 -19.16 -8.35
N ASP A 274 7.33 -20.41 -7.97
CA ASP A 274 8.10 -21.30 -8.83
C ASP A 274 7.23 -21.77 -10.01
N ASP A 275 7.55 -21.32 -11.21
CA ASP A 275 6.83 -21.66 -12.45
C ASP A 275 6.69 -23.16 -12.73
N ARG A 276 7.54 -23.98 -12.10
CA ARG A 276 7.51 -25.44 -12.23
C ARG A 276 6.46 -26.10 -11.33
N ILE A 277 5.94 -25.34 -10.35
CA ILE A 277 5.02 -25.82 -9.31
C ILE A 277 3.68 -25.14 -9.51
N THR A 278 2.85 -25.73 -10.36
CA THR A 278 1.52 -25.19 -10.68
C THR A 278 0.38 -26.01 -10.09
N GLU A 279 0.64 -27.27 -9.73
CA GLU A 279 -0.36 -28.20 -9.21
C GLU A 279 0.12 -28.81 -7.88
N PRO A 280 -0.80 -29.18 -6.96
CA PRO A 280 -0.44 -29.80 -5.68
C PRO A 280 0.42 -31.08 -5.82
N GLU A 281 0.29 -31.78 -6.93
CA GLU A 281 1.04 -33.00 -7.26
C GLU A 281 2.53 -32.75 -7.49
N HIS A 282 2.92 -31.50 -7.80
CA HIS A 282 4.32 -31.11 -7.99
C HIS A 282 5.02 -30.84 -6.66
N LEU A 283 4.27 -30.69 -5.56
CA LEU A 283 4.82 -30.42 -4.25
C LEU A 283 5.46 -31.66 -3.63
N GLN A 284 6.63 -31.48 -3.03
CA GLN A 284 7.33 -32.50 -2.26
C GLN A 284 7.65 -31.99 -0.87
N PRO A 285 7.52 -32.82 0.19
CA PRO A 285 7.99 -32.47 1.52
C PRO A 285 9.44 -32.01 1.51
N GLY A 286 9.73 -30.93 2.22
CA GLY A 286 11.05 -30.33 2.27
C GLY A 286 11.27 -29.16 1.27
N MET A 287 10.43 -28.99 0.26
CA MET A 287 10.53 -27.84 -0.65
C MET A 287 10.33 -26.52 0.10
N ILE A 288 11.15 -25.53 -0.23
CA ILE A 288 11.05 -24.16 0.28
C ILE A 288 10.50 -23.28 -0.84
N LEU A 289 9.41 -22.58 -0.57
CA LEU A 289 8.66 -21.77 -1.54
C LEU A 289 8.32 -20.42 -0.92
N GLU A 290 8.24 -19.39 -1.75
CA GLU A 290 7.58 -18.14 -1.36
C GLU A 290 6.05 -18.28 -1.51
N GLY A 291 5.31 -17.65 -0.60
CA GLY A 291 3.86 -17.61 -0.66
C GLY A 291 3.29 -16.34 -0.06
N VAL A 292 2.03 -16.09 -0.36
CA VAL A 292 1.25 -14.96 0.19
C VAL A 292 0.26 -15.48 1.20
N VAL A 293 0.22 -14.87 2.36
CA VAL A 293 -0.80 -15.16 3.38
C VAL A 293 -2.16 -14.69 2.88
N THR A 294 -3.07 -15.61 2.68
CA THR A 294 -4.44 -15.31 2.21
C THR A 294 -5.40 -15.08 3.37
N ASN A 295 -5.21 -15.80 4.49
CA ASN A 295 -6.07 -15.66 5.66
C ASN A 295 -5.35 -16.06 6.95
N VAL A 296 -5.69 -15.40 8.06
CA VAL A 296 -5.15 -15.70 9.40
C VAL A 296 -6.30 -16.09 10.33
N THR A 297 -6.17 -17.25 10.99
CA THR A 297 -7.15 -17.82 11.92
C THR A 297 -6.50 -18.07 13.28
N GLN A 298 -7.28 -18.43 14.29
CA GLN A 298 -6.76 -18.75 15.63
C GLN A 298 -5.82 -19.99 15.65
N PHE A 299 -5.96 -20.91 14.71
CA PHE A 299 -5.16 -22.13 14.64
C PHE A 299 -3.98 -22.06 13.66
N GLY A 300 -3.85 -20.96 12.89
CA GLY A 300 -2.74 -20.78 11.95
C GLY A 300 -3.06 -19.82 10.83
N ALA A 301 -2.23 -19.85 9.78
CA ALA A 301 -2.35 -18.99 8.60
C ALA A 301 -2.47 -19.81 7.32
N PHE A 302 -3.35 -19.43 6.43
CA PHE A 302 -3.45 -19.96 5.08
C PHE A 302 -2.54 -19.18 4.15
N VAL A 303 -1.83 -19.88 3.27
CA VAL A 303 -0.82 -19.30 2.38
C VAL A 303 -1.01 -19.85 0.98
N ASP A 304 -1.17 -18.96 0.02
CA ASP A 304 -1.08 -19.28 -1.42
C ASP A 304 0.40 -19.40 -1.80
N ILE A 305 0.81 -20.59 -2.22
CA ILE A 305 2.17 -20.93 -2.65
C ILE A 305 2.27 -21.15 -4.16
N GLY A 306 1.30 -20.63 -4.93
CA GLY A 306 1.29 -20.75 -6.38
C GLY A 306 0.64 -22.01 -6.93
N VAL A 307 0.00 -22.87 -6.12
CA VAL A 307 -0.85 -23.99 -6.54
C VAL A 307 -2.33 -23.64 -6.35
N HIS A 308 -3.24 -24.39 -6.99
CA HIS A 308 -4.70 -24.09 -6.94
C HIS A 308 -5.36 -24.31 -5.56
N GLN A 309 -4.57 -24.40 -4.51
CA GLN A 309 -5.02 -24.69 -3.16
C GLN A 309 -4.08 -24.05 -2.14
N ASP A 310 -4.64 -23.33 -1.17
CA ASP A 310 -3.86 -22.74 -0.08
C ASP A 310 -3.30 -23.83 0.84
N GLY A 311 -2.05 -23.66 1.26
CA GLY A 311 -1.43 -24.42 2.33
C GLY A 311 -1.72 -23.82 3.69
N LEU A 312 -1.66 -24.63 4.75
CA LEU A 312 -1.86 -24.20 6.13
C LEU A 312 -0.54 -24.24 6.91
N ILE A 313 -0.16 -23.10 7.48
CA ILE A 313 0.84 -23.01 8.53
C ILE A 313 0.11 -23.12 9.87
N HIS A 314 0.25 -24.23 10.58
CA HIS A 314 -0.33 -24.35 11.92
C HIS A 314 0.34 -23.37 12.90
N VAL A 315 -0.39 -22.89 13.93
CA VAL A 315 0.13 -21.91 14.91
C VAL A 315 1.47 -22.31 15.52
N SER A 316 1.73 -23.60 15.73
CA SER A 316 3.02 -24.11 16.24
C SER A 316 4.18 -24.03 15.24
N GLN A 317 3.89 -23.76 13.96
CA GLN A 317 4.85 -23.66 12.86
C GLN A 317 5.09 -22.23 12.38
N LEU A 318 4.45 -21.22 13.01
CA LEU A 318 4.55 -19.82 12.62
C LEU A 318 5.85 -19.15 13.07
N ALA A 319 6.35 -19.50 14.27
CA ALA A 319 7.56 -18.90 14.83
C ALA A 319 8.25 -19.89 15.80
N ASP A 320 9.54 -19.65 16.09
CA ASP A 320 10.35 -20.49 16.99
C ASP A 320 9.98 -20.32 18.48
N HIS A 321 9.19 -19.31 18.81
CA HIS A 321 8.63 -19.08 20.14
C HIS A 321 7.13 -19.40 20.18
N PHE A 322 6.57 -19.50 21.38
CA PHE A 322 5.14 -19.73 21.57
C PHE A 322 4.33 -18.54 21.08
N VAL A 323 3.45 -18.77 20.09
CA VAL A 323 2.53 -17.78 19.53
C VAL A 323 1.15 -18.01 20.14
N ARG A 324 0.65 -17.02 20.90
CA ARG A 324 -0.68 -17.09 21.50
C ARG A 324 -1.77 -16.74 20.49
N ASN A 325 -1.51 -15.73 19.68
CA ASN A 325 -2.43 -15.27 18.63
C ASN A 325 -1.66 -15.13 17.32
N PRO A 326 -1.99 -15.91 16.28
CA PRO A 326 -1.31 -15.82 14.98
C PRO A 326 -1.26 -14.41 14.37
N ALA A 327 -2.29 -13.59 14.56
CA ALA A 327 -2.34 -12.23 14.05
C ALA A 327 -1.28 -11.27 14.65
N ASP A 328 -0.62 -11.67 15.75
CA ASP A 328 0.46 -10.87 16.34
C ASP A 328 1.81 -11.05 15.59
N VAL A 329 1.93 -12.09 14.76
CA VAL A 329 3.19 -12.47 14.07
C VAL A 329 3.06 -12.57 12.55
N ILE A 330 1.84 -12.57 12.02
CA ILE A 330 1.57 -12.69 10.58
C ILE A 330 0.23 -12.05 10.22
N SER A 331 0.17 -11.39 9.07
CA SER A 331 -1.03 -10.71 8.57
C SER A 331 -1.39 -11.19 7.17
N ALA A 332 -2.66 -11.09 6.80
CA ALA A 332 -3.08 -11.37 5.42
C ALA A 332 -2.41 -10.37 4.47
N GLY A 333 -1.85 -10.87 3.37
CA GLY A 333 -1.05 -10.11 2.42
C GLY A 333 0.46 -10.20 2.65
N ASP A 334 0.93 -10.71 3.80
CA ASP A 334 2.37 -10.90 4.05
C ASP A 334 2.95 -11.93 3.06
N ILE A 335 4.15 -11.61 2.56
CA ILE A 335 4.95 -12.55 1.79
C ILE A 335 5.85 -13.32 2.75
N VAL A 336 5.74 -14.63 2.70
CA VAL A 336 6.46 -15.53 3.61
C VAL A 336 7.18 -16.62 2.85
N GLU A 337 8.38 -16.96 3.31
CA GLU A 337 9.07 -18.16 2.89
C GLU A 337 8.57 -19.32 3.74
N VAL A 338 8.15 -20.42 3.11
CA VAL A 338 7.56 -21.58 3.77
C VAL A 338 8.17 -22.88 3.28
N GLN A 339 8.31 -23.84 4.18
CA GLN A 339 8.70 -25.20 3.86
C GLN A 339 7.48 -26.10 3.82
N VAL A 340 7.36 -26.91 2.76
CA VAL A 340 6.32 -27.94 2.65
C VAL A 340 6.62 -29.06 3.63
N LEU A 341 5.70 -29.33 4.56
CA LEU A 341 5.81 -30.42 5.53
C LEU A 341 5.18 -31.71 5.01
N GLU A 342 3.95 -31.61 4.51
CA GLU A 342 3.17 -32.73 4.01
C GLU A 342 2.20 -32.28 2.90
N VAL A 343 1.87 -33.21 2.00
CA VAL A 343 0.87 -33.01 0.94
C VAL A 343 -0.09 -34.20 0.96
N ASP A 344 -1.35 -33.96 1.32
CA ASP A 344 -2.44 -34.94 1.27
C ASP A 344 -3.40 -34.59 0.12
N LEU A 345 -3.16 -35.18 -1.04
CA LEU A 345 -3.95 -34.97 -2.24
C LEU A 345 -5.40 -35.48 -2.09
N GLN A 346 -5.63 -36.53 -1.28
CA GLN A 346 -6.97 -37.09 -1.10
C GLN A 346 -7.86 -36.17 -0.26
N ARG A 347 -7.28 -35.57 0.80
CA ARG A 347 -7.98 -34.64 1.69
C ARG A 347 -7.83 -33.19 1.26
N LYS A 348 -7.13 -32.94 0.17
CA LYS A 348 -6.81 -31.59 -0.31
C LYS A 348 -6.19 -30.73 0.81
N ARG A 349 -5.11 -31.21 1.43
CA ARG A 349 -4.41 -30.50 2.51
C ARG A 349 -2.93 -30.39 2.19
N ILE A 350 -2.37 -29.22 2.38
CA ILE A 350 -0.95 -28.92 2.27
C ILE A 350 -0.52 -28.32 3.61
N GLY A 351 0.36 -29.05 4.32
CA GLY A 351 0.96 -28.59 5.57
C GLY A 351 2.22 -27.81 5.30
N LEU A 352 2.32 -26.61 5.86
CA LEU A 352 3.43 -25.69 5.69
C LEU A 352 4.06 -25.32 7.02
N SER A 353 5.33 -24.93 7.00
CA SER A 353 6.07 -24.40 8.14
C SER A 353 6.83 -23.14 7.75
N ARG A 354 6.81 -22.14 8.61
CA ARG A 354 7.68 -20.96 8.53
C ARG A 354 9.04 -21.22 9.22
N LYS A 355 9.15 -22.34 9.97
CA LYS A 355 10.40 -22.83 10.57
C LYS A 355 11.16 -23.63 9.52
N ILE A 356 12.07 -22.95 8.82
CA ILE A 356 12.82 -23.55 7.73
C ILE A 356 14.07 -24.21 8.27
N ASP A 357 14.17 -25.54 8.13
CA ASP A 357 15.38 -26.27 8.43
C ASP A 357 16.31 -26.29 7.21
N ARG A 358 17.26 -25.35 7.20
CA ARG A 358 18.29 -25.23 6.13
C ARG A 358 19.40 -26.27 6.24
N SER A 359 19.31 -27.24 7.15
CA SER A 359 20.33 -28.26 7.32
C SER A 359 20.33 -29.33 6.22
N SER A 360 19.27 -29.44 5.44
CA SER A 360 19.11 -30.48 4.39
C SER A 360 19.71 -30.11 3.01
N ASP A 361 20.11 -28.86 2.78
CA ASP A 361 20.65 -28.40 1.47
C ASP A 361 22.14 -28.73 1.24
N ARG A 362 22.81 -29.42 2.17
CA ARG A 362 24.25 -29.74 2.05
C ARG A 362 24.58 -31.13 1.45
N THR A 363 23.58 -31.87 0.97
CA THR A 363 23.80 -33.23 0.41
C THR A 363 23.39 -33.34 -1.06
N GLY A 364 23.84 -32.43 -1.92
CA GLY A 364 23.53 -32.44 -3.34
C GLY A 364 24.62 -31.83 -4.24
N SER A 365 25.91 -32.06 -3.89
CA SER A 365 27.04 -31.74 -4.76
C SER A 365 28.14 -32.74 -4.54
N THR A 366 28.03 -33.84 -5.23
CA THR A 366 29.18 -34.70 -5.60
C THR A 366 29.00 -35.19 -7.01
#